data_5dd38ad7ad7a93563dc0743d272ad788
#
_entry.id   5dd38ad7ad7a93563dc0743d272ad788
#
_cell.length_a   1.000
_cell.length_b   1.000
_cell.length_c   1.000
_cell.angle_alpha   90.00
_cell.angle_beta   90.00
_cell.angle_gamma   90.00
#
_symmetry.space_group_name_H-M   'P 1'
#
loop_
_entity.id
_entity.type
_entity.pdbx_description
1 polymer ?
#
loop_
_entity_poly.entity_id
_entity_poly.type
_entity_poly.pdbx_seq_one_letter_code
_entity_poly.pdbx_strand_id
1 'polypeptide(L)'
;MIAHVLLFRVSDDVPASDRKALIDAWTKALRDIPSIRRAHVGKRVRIGREYEQLMRNDYPYAAVIEFEDRAGLRAYLDHPAHADMANRFFAVLADVLVYDFEMQLSPESWLDSVGI
;
A
#
# COMPACT_ATOMS: atom_id res chain seq x y z
N MET A 1 8.35 13.65 1.73
CA MET A 1 7.33 12.82 1.06
C MET A 1 7.05 11.59 1.93
N ILE A 2 5.79 11.24 2.05
CA ILE A 2 5.36 10.06 2.82
C ILE A 2 5.01 8.93 1.84
N ALA A 3 5.52 7.73 2.09
CA ALA A 3 5.12 6.52 1.38
C ALA A 3 4.31 5.62 2.31
N HIS A 4 3.07 5.35 1.92
CA HIS A 4 2.16 4.41 2.56
C HIS A 4 2.29 3.08 1.82
N VAL A 5 2.86 2.08 2.47
CA VAL A 5 3.27 0.83 1.84
C VAL A 5 2.46 -0.33 2.41
N LEU A 6 1.82 -1.08 1.52
CA LEU A 6 1.11 -2.30 1.87
C LEU A 6 1.76 -3.48 1.17
N LEU A 7 1.98 -4.55 1.92
CA LEU A 7 2.31 -5.87 1.36
C LEU A 7 1.18 -6.80 1.78
N PHE A 8 0.59 -7.56 0.84
CA PHE A 8 -0.61 -8.31 1.19
C PHE A 8 -0.79 -9.59 0.38
N ARG A 9 -1.63 -10.46 0.94
CA ARG A 9 -2.16 -11.66 0.30
C ARG A 9 -3.68 -11.59 0.31
N VAL A 10 -4.28 -12.11 -0.74
CA VAL A 10 -5.74 -12.23 -0.87
C VAL A 10 -6.12 -13.68 -0.62
N SER A 11 -7.28 -13.89 0.02
CA SER A 11 -7.81 -15.25 0.23
C SER A 11 -8.11 -15.94 -1.10
N ASP A 12 -7.90 -17.27 -1.15
CA ASP A 12 -7.99 -18.04 -2.40
C ASP A 12 -9.42 -18.14 -2.95
N ASP A 13 -10.41 -18.11 -2.08
CA ASP A 13 -11.80 -18.39 -2.40
C ASP A 13 -12.70 -17.15 -2.39
N VAL A 14 -12.15 -16.00 -2.72
CA VAL A 14 -12.89 -14.73 -2.78
C VAL A 14 -13.87 -14.75 -3.96
N PRO A 15 -15.17 -14.52 -3.72
CA PRO A 15 -16.15 -14.43 -4.82
C PRO A 15 -15.80 -13.31 -5.81
N ALA A 16 -16.09 -13.55 -7.09
CA ALA A 16 -15.81 -12.56 -8.15
C ALA A 16 -16.49 -11.22 -7.91
N SER A 17 -17.69 -11.22 -7.31
CA SER A 17 -18.42 -10.01 -6.98
C SER A 17 -17.69 -9.18 -5.91
N ASP A 18 -17.07 -9.82 -4.92
CA ASP A 18 -16.32 -9.13 -3.87
C ASP A 18 -15.02 -8.55 -4.41
N ARG A 19 -14.34 -9.27 -5.31
CA ARG A 19 -13.16 -8.76 -6.00
C ARG A 19 -13.49 -7.52 -6.84
N LYS A 20 -14.59 -7.58 -7.58
CA LYS A 20 -15.05 -6.45 -8.40
C LYS A 20 -15.39 -5.25 -7.51
N ALA A 21 -16.12 -5.47 -6.42
CA ALA A 21 -16.49 -4.42 -5.48
C ALA A 21 -15.26 -3.74 -4.87
N LEU A 22 -14.22 -4.50 -4.52
CA LEU A 22 -12.96 -3.96 -4.02
C LEU A 22 -12.28 -3.10 -5.10
N ILE A 23 -12.15 -3.62 -6.32
CA ILE A 23 -11.49 -2.89 -7.41
C ILE A 23 -12.22 -1.58 -7.71
N ASP A 24 -13.54 -1.60 -7.75
CA ASP A 24 -14.33 -0.40 -8.00
C ASP A 24 -14.16 0.63 -6.87
N ALA A 25 -14.19 0.19 -5.61
CA ALA A 25 -14.01 1.07 -4.45
C ALA A 25 -12.58 1.63 -4.39
N TRP A 26 -11.58 0.82 -4.70
CA TRP A 26 -10.18 1.24 -4.69
C TRP A 26 -9.90 2.24 -5.82
N THR A 27 -10.38 1.94 -7.02
CA THR A 27 -10.28 2.86 -8.17
C THR A 27 -10.91 4.21 -7.83
N LYS A 28 -12.09 4.20 -7.22
CA LYS A 28 -12.78 5.42 -6.79
C LYS A 28 -11.95 6.19 -5.74
N ALA A 29 -11.44 5.50 -4.73
CA ALA A 29 -10.62 6.13 -3.69
C ALA A 29 -9.36 6.79 -4.28
N LEU A 30 -8.64 6.09 -5.16
CA LEU A 30 -7.43 6.62 -5.79
C LEU A 30 -7.72 7.82 -6.70
N ARG A 31 -8.91 7.85 -7.32
CA ARG A 31 -9.32 8.96 -8.19
C ARG A 31 -9.81 10.17 -7.39
N ASP A 32 -10.60 9.94 -6.33
CA ASP A 32 -11.38 10.99 -5.68
C ASP A 32 -10.68 11.62 -4.48
N ILE A 33 -9.67 10.98 -3.89
CA ILE A 33 -8.96 11.53 -2.73
C ILE A 33 -7.86 12.48 -3.20
N PRO A 34 -8.01 13.79 -2.97
CA PRO A 34 -7.12 14.78 -3.59
C PRO A 34 -5.72 14.84 -2.99
N SER A 35 -5.50 14.30 -1.80
CA SER A 35 -4.17 14.31 -1.15
C SER A 35 -3.20 13.31 -1.74
N ILE A 36 -3.65 12.35 -2.54
CA ILE A 36 -2.80 11.35 -3.18
C ILE A 36 -1.96 12.03 -4.26
N ARG A 37 -0.65 11.87 -4.21
CA ARG A 37 0.29 12.36 -5.22
C ARG A 37 0.58 11.31 -6.27
N ARG A 38 0.75 10.07 -5.85
CA ARG A 38 1.05 8.94 -6.73
C ARG A 38 0.57 7.65 -6.07
N ALA A 39 0.08 6.71 -6.85
CA ALA A 39 -0.32 5.41 -6.35
C ALA A 39 0.02 4.32 -7.36
N HIS A 40 0.60 3.23 -6.87
CA HIS A 40 0.88 2.04 -7.67
C HIS A 40 0.45 0.80 -6.91
N VAL A 41 -0.10 -0.16 -7.64
CA VAL A 41 -0.41 -1.49 -7.14
C VAL A 41 0.26 -2.50 -8.06
N GLY A 42 0.90 -3.51 -7.50
CA GLY A 42 1.67 -4.43 -8.29
C GLY A 42 1.76 -5.83 -7.74
N LYS A 43 2.36 -6.69 -8.54
CA LYS A 43 2.66 -8.09 -8.21
C LYS A 43 4.14 -8.26 -7.90
N ARG A 44 4.43 -9.20 -7.00
CA ARG A 44 5.81 -9.61 -6.74
C ARG A 44 6.46 -10.17 -8.00
N VAL A 45 7.69 -9.76 -8.27
CA VAL A 45 8.52 -10.23 -9.37
C VAL A 45 9.61 -11.12 -8.80
N ARG A 46 9.87 -12.26 -9.45
CA ARG A 46 10.98 -13.16 -9.12
C ARG A 46 11.95 -13.20 -10.29
N ILE A 47 13.21 -12.97 -10.01
CA ILE A 47 14.27 -12.91 -11.04
C ILE A 47 15.39 -13.92 -10.77
N GLY A 48 15.22 -14.83 -9.80
CA GLY A 48 16.18 -15.88 -9.50
C GLY A 48 17.33 -15.46 -8.58
N ARG A 49 17.15 -14.43 -7.77
CA ARG A 49 18.16 -13.97 -6.81
C ARG A 49 18.04 -14.69 -5.47
N GLU A 50 19.17 -14.84 -4.78
CA GLU A 50 19.24 -15.57 -3.50
C GLU A 50 18.33 -14.96 -2.43
N TYR A 51 18.20 -13.62 -2.37
CA TYR A 51 17.37 -12.98 -1.35
C TYR A 51 15.90 -13.40 -1.43
N GLU A 52 15.44 -13.86 -2.59
CA GLU A 52 14.06 -14.33 -2.75
C GLU A 52 13.80 -15.58 -1.90
N GLN A 53 14.82 -16.42 -1.71
CA GLN A 53 14.74 -17.65 -0.91
C GLN A 53 14.85 -17.38 0.59
N LEU A 54 15.37 -16.20 0.97
CA LEU A 54 15.54 -15.82 2.37
C LEU A 54 14.27 -15.23 2.98
N MET A 55 13.30 -14.88 2.15
CA MET A 55 12.04 -14.29 2.62
C MET A 55 11.16 -15.38 3.22
N ARG A 56 10.85 -15.22 4.52
CA ARG A 56 10.00 -16.17 5.26
C ARG A 56 8.55 -16.11 4.84
N ASN A 57 8.09 -14.94 4.46
CA ASN A 57 6.70 -14.70 4.06
C ASN A 57 6.66 -14.30 2.59
N ASP A 58 5.67 -14.83 1.89
CA ASP A 58 5.40 -14.45 0.51
C ASP A 58 4.19 -13.52 0.47
N TYR A 59 4.44 -12.26 0.10
CA TYR A 59 3.40 -11.29 -0.15
C TYR A 59 3.36 -11.04 -1.66
N PRO A 60 2.39 -11.67 -2.36
CA PRO A 60 2.37 -11.59 -3.81
C PRO A 60 1.96 -10.22 -4.36
N TYR A 61 1.44 -9.35 -3.50
CA TYR A 61 0.94 -8.04 -3.93
C TYR A 61 1.48 -6.93 -3.06
N ALA A 62 1.64 -5.76 -3.67
CA ALA A 62 2.04 -4.55 -2.97
C ALA A 62 1.24 -3.36 -3.47
N ALA A 63 1.03 -2.38 -2.59
CA ALA A 63 0.54 -1.06 -2.97
C ALA A 63 1.47 -0.02 -2.36
N VAL A 64 1.81 1.01 -3.13
CA VAL A 64 2.59 2.14 -2.65
C VAL A 64 1.83 3.41 -3.00
N ILE A 65 1.44 4.17 -1.99
CA ILE A 65 0.70 5.41 -2.16
C ILE A 65 1.53 6.54 -1.55
N GLU A 66 1.78 7.58 -2.32
CA GLU A 66 2.65 8.68 -1.93
C GLU A 66 1.85 9.94 -1.63
N PHE A 67 2.28 10.64 -0.57
CA PHE A 67 1.70 11.90 -0.12
C PHE A 67 2.82 12.93 0.06
N GLU A 68 2.49 14.21 -0.07
CA GLU A 68 3.44 15.27 0.12
C GLU A 68 3.96 15.31 1.57
N ASP A 69 3.05 15.12 2.53
CA ASP A 69 3.32 15.20 3.95
C ASP A 69 2.37 14.33 4.77
N ARG A 70 2.54 14.35 6.09
CA ARG A 70 1.71 13.58 7.03
C ARG A 70 0.25 14.03 7.00
N ALA A 71 -0.01 15.31 6.78
CA ALA A 71 -1.38 15.83 6.69
C ALA A 71 -2.11 15.21 5.49
N GLY A 72 -1.41 15.03 4.36
CA GLY A 72 -1.96 14.36 3.19
C GLY A 72 -2.30 12.89 3.46
N LEU A 73 -1.45 12.16 4.17
CA LEU A 73 -1.72 10.80 4.60
C LEU A 73 -2.95 10.74 5.50
N ARG A 74 -3.04 11.61 6.50
CA ARG A 74 -4.20 11.66 7.40
C ARG A 74 -5.49 11.96 6.66
N ALA A 75 -5.46 12.91 5.72
CA ALA A 75 -6.63 13.24 4.91
C ALA A 75 -7.11 12.03 4.10
N TYR A 76 -6.18 11.24 3.56
CA TYR A 76 -6.48 9.99 2.88
C TYR A 76 -7.15 8.98 3.81
N LEU A 77 -6.53 8.72 4.98
CA LEU A 77 -7.03 7.73 5.93
C LEU A 77 -8.40 8.10 6.50
N ASP A 78 -8.69 9.38 6.64
CA ASP A 78 -9.95 9.87 7.19
C ASP A 78 -11.04 10.07 6.13
N HIS A 79 -10.69 9.93 4.85
CA HIS A 79 -11.64 10.16 3.76
C HIS A 79 -12.68 9.03 3.70
N PRO A 80 -13.98 9.36 3.47
CA PRO A 80 -15.03 8.33 3.37
C PRO A 80 -14.78 7.27 2.29
N ALA A 81 -14.19 7.66 1.16
CA ALA A 81 -13.85 6.72 0.10
C ALA A 81 -12.78 5.72 0.53
N HIS A 82 -11.85 6.13 1.40
CA HIS A 82 -10.88 5.21 2.01
C HIS A 82 -11.57 4.22 2.96
N ALA A 83 -12.49 4.68 3.78
CA ALA A 83 -13.22 3.79 4.70
C ALA A 83 -13.98 2.69 3.96
N ASP A 84 -14.68 3.04 2.87
CA ASP A 84 -15.40 2.07 2.04
C ASP A 84 -14.43 1.07 1.41
N MET A 85 -13.36 1.55 0.81
CA MET A 85 -12.33 0.70 0.20
C MET A 85 -11.69 -0.22 1.24
N ALA A 86 -11.32 0.29 2.41
CA ALA A 86 -10.67 -0.48 3.46
C ALA A 86 -11.58 -1.61 3.97
N ASN A 87 -12.86 -1.37 4.16
CA ASN A 87 -13.81 -2.40 4.57
C ASN A 87 -13.87 -3.54 3.55
N ARG A 88 -13.92 -3.22 2.27
CA ARG A 88 -13.93 -4.22 1.21
C ARG A 88 -12.61 -4.96 1.08
N PHE A 89 -11.50 -4.26 1.30
CA PHE A 89 -10.16 -4.82 1.28
C PHE A 89 -9.98 -5.85 2.39
N PHE A 90 -10.35 -5.51 3.63
CA PHE A 90 -10.26 -6.43 4.76
C PHE A 90 -11.14 -7.67 4.60
N ALA A 91 -12.25 -7.56 3.86
CA ALA A 91 -13.13 -8.72 3.61
C ALA A 91 -12.48 -9.77 2.71
N VAL A 92 -11.48 -9.41 1.89
CA VAL A 92 -10.83 -10.33 0.94
C VAL A 92 -9.39 -10.70 1.35
N LEU A 93 -8.81 -10.02 2.34
CA LEU A 93 -7.43 -10.26 2.75
C LEU A 93 -7.25 -11.57 3.51
N ALA A 94 -6.15 -12.26 3.22
CA ALA A 94 -5.61 -13.32 4.08
C ALA A 94 -4.61 -12.75 5.08
N ASP A 95 -3.79 -11.77 4.64
CA ASP A 95 -2.75 -11.17 5.47
C ASP A 95 -2.30 -9.83 4.87
N VAL A 96 -1.88 -8.90 5.72
CA VAL A 96 -1.40 -7.58 5.29
C VAL A 96 -0.37 -7.01 6.26
N LEU A 97 0.64 -6.34 5.69
CA LEU A 97 1.53 -5.44 6.42
C LEU A 97 1.31 -4.03 5.89
N VAL A 98 1.14 -3.08 6.78
CA VAL A 98 0.95 -1.66 6.44
C VAL A 98 1.98 -0.84 7.19
N TYR A 99 2.81 -0.12 6.44
CA TYR A 99 3.85 0.75 7.01
C TYR A 99 3.86 2.10 6.32
N ASP A 100 4.07 3.13 7.12
CA ASP A 100 4.23 4.50 6.63
C ASP A 100 5.66 4.95 6.86
N PHE A 101 6.27 5.51 5.82
CA PHE A 101 7.66 5.96 5.87
C PHE A 101 7.77 7.41 5.43
N GLU A 102 8.57 8.18 6.15
CA GLU A 102 9.04 9.46 5.67
C GLU A 102 10.27 9.22 4.79
N MET A 103 10.14 9.48 3.51
CA MET A 103 11.17 9.16 2.52
C MET A 103 12.16 10.30 2.38
N GLN A 104 13.44 9.97 2.33
CA GLN A 104 14.54 10.90 2.14
C GLN A 104 15.09 10.80 0.71
N LEU A 105 15.67 11.88 0.22
CA LEU A 105 16.18 11.94 -1.15
C LEU A 105 17.46 11.11 -1.35
N SER A 106 18.21 10.88 -0.29
CA SER A 106 19.50 10.17 -0.37
C SER A 106 19.79 9.43 0.93
N PRO A 107 20.69 8.43 0.91
CA PRO A 107 21.14 7.78 2.14
C PRO A 107 21.78 8.76 3.13
N GLU A 108 22.48 9.78 2.67
CA GLU A 108 23.06 10.82 3.54
C GLU A 108 21.97 11.58 4.28
N SER A 109 20.93 12.03 3.58
CA SER A 109 19.78 12.70 4.19
C SER A 109 19.08 11.78 5.20
N TRP A 110 19.01 10.49 4.90
CA TRP A 110 18.43 9.51 5.83
C TRP A 110 19.25 9.41 7.12
N LEU A 111 20.59 9.34 7.01
CA LEU A 111 21.48 9.32 8.18
C LEU A 111 21.27 10.55 9.07
N ASP A 112 21.16 11.72 8.48
CA ASP A 112 20.91 12.96 9.22
C ASP A 112 19.58 12.89 9.97
N SER A 113 18.54 12.33 9.34
CA SER A 113 17.20 12.24 9.92
C SER A 113 17.13 11.27 11.11
N VAL A 114 18.00 10.25 11.17
CA VAL A 114 18.03 9.26 12.27
C VAL A 114 19.03 9.63 13.36
N GLY A 115 19.78 10.72 13.20
CA GLY A 115 20.69 11.24 14.23
C GLY A 115 21.95 10.42 14.45
N ILE A 116 22.39 9.71 13.42
CA ILE A 116 23.63 8.89 13.49
C ILE A 116 24.80 9.66 12.93
#